data_aebfed5cc577554bc11a6b97d07ef772
#
_entry.id   aebfed5cc577554bc11a6b97d07ef772
#
_cell.length_a   1.000
_cell.length_b   1.000
_cell.length_c   1.000
_cell.angle_alpha   90.00
_cell.angle_beta   90.00
_cell.angle_gamma   90.00
#
_symmetry.space_group_name_H-M   'P 1'
#
loop_
_entity.id
_entity.type
_entity.pdbx_description
1 polymer ?
#
loop_
_entity_poly.entity_id
_entity_poly.type
_entity_poly.pdbx_seq_one_letter_code
_entity_poly.pdbx_strand_id
1 'polypeptide(L)'
;MCLFIGSARAEEWQDDFSNAEKSNAQWVGDWARFAINKNGQLQSQVSEAAESALFHTSTCAINAEWQCWVRISGACSAYNQMRFYIALTSEDTHSDGYYVQIGGVNKNVTLYDQKNGTSTLLIEHPDRIKSLDGSASYLNVRVTRDKDGMFRLFSWIEGCDTTWVEEGAVFVSMVESAYSALYVRNSKTRGYDFYIDNVYVRGDEQQEMIDTETAREKASVELSSENLSPNHDGWEDELCLQYVVPNDDYLATCAVYTANGVLVKQLCHQSSISSSGKICWDGTTASGSTAEIGVYVIYIELRNKSTHDTLRQRMAVSLTL
;
A
#
# COMPACT_ATOMS: atom_id res chain seq x y z
N MET A 1 21.67 17.91 12.21
CA MET A 1 21.55 16.45 12.45
C MET A 1 21.04 15.88 11.14
N CYS A 2 21.90 15.20 10.34
CA CYS A 2 21.50 14.64 9.05
C CYS A 2 20.49 13.53 9.29
N LEU A 3 19.24 13.72 8.84
CA LEU A 3 18.31 12.62 8.64
C LEU A 3 18.90 11.69 7.58
N PHE A 4 19.32 10.50 7.95
CA PHE A 4 19.47 9.40 7.02
C PHE A 4 18.05 9.00 6.59
N ILE A 5 17.61 9.51 5.46
CA ILE A 5 16.53 8.89 4.71
C ILE A 5 17.14 7.60 4.18
N GLY A 6 16.85 6.47 4.83
CA GLY A 6 17.20 5.17 4.31
C GLY A 6 16.54 5.06 2.92
N SER A 7 17.34 4.86 1.87
CA SER A 7 16.80 4.55 0.55
C SER A 7 16.01 3.24 0.67
N ALA A 8 14.76 3.21 0.18
CA ALA A 8 14.00 1.98 0.00
C ALA A 8 14.92 0.97 -0.71
N ARG A 9 15.04 -0.24 -0.17
CA ARG A 9 15.88 -1.28 -0.77
C ARG A 9 15.09 -1.88 -1.92
N ALA A 10 15.53 -1.59 -3.14
CA ALA A 10 15.01 -2.24 -4.33
C ALA A 10 15.36 -3.74 -4.30
N GLU A 11 14.38 -4.58 -4.53
CA GLU A 11 14.52 -6.02 -4.67
C GLU A 11 14.16 -6.41 -6.11
N GLU A 12 14.93 -7.33 -6.69
CA GLU A 12 14.63 -7.92 -8.00
C GLU A 12 15.16 -9.35 -8.01
N TRP A 13 14.29 -10.29 -8.38
CA TRP A 13 14.65 -11.68 -8.56
C TRP A 13 13.77 -12.37 -9.60
N GLN A 14 14.27 -13.47 -10.16
CA GLN A 14 13.56 -14.28 -11.12
C GLN A 14 13.98 -15.74 -11.05
N ASP A 15 13.07 -16.63 -11.42
CA ASP A 15 13.34 -18.05 -11.60
C ASP A 15 12.57 -18.58 -12.83
N ASP A 16 13.31 -19.08 -13.81
CA ASP A 16 12.82 -19.74 -15.00
C ASP A 16 12.93 -21.28 -14.87
N PHE A 17 13.27 -21.78 -13.67
CA PHE A 17 13.43 -23.18 -13.34
C PHE A 17 14.39 -23.97 -14.26
N SER A 18 15.19 -23.29 -15.09
CA SER A 18 16.17 -23.93 -15.96
C SER A 18 17.34 -24.53 -15.21
N ASN A 19 17.60 -24.08 -13.98
CA ASN A 19 18.64 -24.55 -13.08
C ASN A 19 18.06 -25.07 -11.76
N ALA A 20 17.86 -26.39 -11.67
CA ALA A 20 17.25 -27.03 -10.51
C ALA A 20 18.01 -26.80 -9.19
N GLU A 21 19.35 -26.72 -9.21
CA GLU A 21 20.15 -26.47 -8.02
C GLU A 21 19.91 -25.05 -7.48
N LYS A 22 19.89 -24.05 -8.37
CA LYS A 22 19.58 -22.67 -8.04
C LYS A 22 18.15 -22.55 -7.47
N SER A 23 17.15 -23.12 -8.15
CA SER A 23 15.76 -23.07 -7.71
C SER A 23 15.57 -23.74 -6.34
N ASN A 24 16.17 -24.92 -6.13
CA ASN A 24 16.13 -25.61 -4.83
C ASN A 24 16.77 -24.81 -3.69
N ALA A 25 17.75 -23.96 -3.98
CA ALA A 25 18.39 -23.10 -2.98
C ALA A 25 17.58 -21.84 -2.66
N GLN A 26 16.72 -21.37 -3.58
CA GLN A 26 15.96 -20.15 -3.45
C GLN A 26 14.55 -20.36 -2.88
N TRP A 27 13.94 -21.52 -3.17
CA TRP A 27 12.60 -21.85 -2.72
C TRP A 27 12.65 -22.85 -1.57
N VAL A 28 11.79 -22.66 -0.57
CA VAL A 28 11.61 -23.57 0.56
C VAL A 28 10.16 -24.09 0.57
N GLY A 29 9.92 -25.26 1.17
CA GLY A 29 8.58 -25.86 1.28
C GLY A 29 8.48 -27.27 0.70
N ASP A 30 7.38 -27.56 0.03
CA ASP A 30 6.96 -28.92 -0.37
C ASP A 30 7.69 -29.48 -1.61
N TRP A 31 9.00 -29.38 -1.70
CA TRP A 31 9.77 -29.84 -2.87
C TRP A 31 9.50 -31.32 -3.25
N ALA A 32 9.16 -32.16 -2.28
CA ALA A 32 8.79 -33.56 -2.55
C ALA A 32 7.52 -33.69 -3.42
N ARG A 33 6.75 -32.63 -3.59
CA ARG A 33 5.50 -32.55 -4.36
C ARG A 33 5.63 -31.79 -5.67
N PHE A 34 6.84 -31.37 -6.00
CA PHE A 34 7.18 -30.68 -7.24
C PHE A 34 8.41 -31.27 -7.89
N ALA A 35 8.53 -31.13 -9.19
CA ALA A 35 9.74 -31.44 -9.93
C ALA A 35 9.92 -30.45 -11.09
N ILE A 36 11.16 -30.18 -11.45
CA ILE A 36 11.49 -29.47 -12.68
C ILE A 36 11.45 -30.49 -13.82
N ASN A 37 10.57 -30.27 -14.78
CA ASN A 37 10.39 -31.17 -15.91
C ASN A 37 11.47 -31.00 -16.97
N LYS A 38 11.44 -31.82 -18.02
CA LYS A 38 12.42 -31.77 -19.12
C LYS A 38 12.45 -30.48 -19.94
N ASN A 39 11.42 -29.65 -19.78
CA ASN A 39 11.32 -28.34 -20.45
C ASN A 39 11.82 -27.19 -19.56
N GLY A 40 12.35 -27.50 -18.37
CA GLY A 40 12.78 -26.49 -17.40
C GLY A 40 11.63 -25.85 -16.62
N GLN A 41 10.46 -26.45 -16.55
CA GLN A 41 9.30 -25.88 -15.84
C GLN A 41 9.08 -26.58 -14.51
N LEU A 42 8.69 -25.85 -13.48
CA LEU A 42 8.22 -26.42 -12.22
C LEU A 42 6.86 -27.08 -12.45
N GLN A 43 6.75 -28.35 -12.15
CA GLN A 43 5.53 -29.15 -12.31
C GLN A 43 5.12 -29.79 -11.00
N SER A 44 3.82 -29.76 -10.67
CA SER A 44 3.29 -30.53 -9.54
C SER A 44 3.45 -32.05 -9.80
N GLN A 45 3.82 -32.80 -8.76
CA GLN A 45 4.14 -34.26 -8.82
C GLN A 45 3.48 -34.97 -7.65
N VAL A 46 2.13 -35.06 -7.67
CA VAL A 46 1.36 -35.56 -6.55
C VAL A 46 0.37 -36.63 -7.03
N SER A 47 0.39 -37.82 -6.43
CA SER A 47 -0.51 -38.95 -6.77
C SER A 47 -1.80 -38.98 -5.95
N GLU A 48 -1.99 -38.04 -5.05
CA GLU A 48 -3.14 -37.92 -4.15
C GLU A 48 -3.75 -36.50 -4.20
N ALA A 49 -4.89 -36.30 -3.53
CA ALA A 49 -5.40 -34.96 -3.34
C ALA A 49 -4.53 -34.23 -2.32
N ALA A 50 -4.05 -33.01 -2.68
CA ALA A 50 -3.10 -32.29 -1.86
C ALA A 50 -3.21 -30.77 -2.03
N GLU A 51 -2.64 -30.10 -1.07
CA GLU A 51 -2.24 -28.68 -1.12
C GLU A 51 -0.72 -28.64 -0.95
N SER A 52 -0.03 -27.92 -1.80
CA SER A 52 1.42 -27.90 -1.87
C SER A 52 1.90 -26.50 -2.15
N ALA A 53 2.92 -26.04 -1.44
CA ALA A 53 3.47 -24.70 -1.61
C ALA A 53 5.00 -24.69 -1.61
N LEU A 54 5.54 -23.74 -2.37
CA LEU A 54 6.94 -23.32 -2.31
C LEU A 54 6.97 -21.81 -2.03
N PHE A 55 7.85 -21.40 -1.12
CA PHE A 55 8.00 -20.02 -0.64
C PHE A 55 9.36 -19.49 -1.05
N HIS A 56 9.39 -18.23 -1.46
CA HIS A 56 10.60 -17.45 -1.70
C HIS A 56 10.56 -16.20 -0.83
N THR A 57 11.64 -15.87 -0.13
CA THR A 57 11.71 -14.62 0.64
C THR A 57 11.56 -13.42 -0.30
N SER A 58 10.65 -12.50 0.03
CA SER A 58 10.40 -11.29 -0.76
C SER A 58 9.75 -10.23 0.10
N THR A 59 10.37 -9.06 0.14
CA THR A 59 9.85 -7.87 0.83
C THR A 59 9.21 -6.87 -0.13
N CYS A 60 9.09 -7.22 -1.42
CA CYS A 60 8.47 -6.37 -2.44
C CYS A 60 7.03 -6.03 -2.08
N ALA A 61 6.73 -4.73 -1.99
CA ALA A 61 5.42 -4.25 -1.61
C ALA A 61 4.99 -2.96 -2.29
N ILE A 62 5.92 -2.11 -2.75
CA ILE A 62 5.63 -0.81 -3.38
C ILE A 62 6.46 -0.64 -4.66
N ASN A 63 5.99 0.15 -5.63
CA ASN A 63 6.57 0.22 -6.98
C ASN A 63 6.85 -1.18 -7.56
N ALA A 64 5.97 -2.12 -7.27
CA ALA A 64 6.23 -3.54 -7.40
C ALA A 64 5.55 -4.15 -8.62
N GLU A 65 6.16 -5.20 -9.12
CA GLU A 65 5.66 -6.02 -10.22
C GLU A 65 5.94 -7.48 -9.92
N TRP A 66 4.93 -8.32 -10.05
CA TRP A 66 4.98 -9.77 -9.92
C TRP A 66 4.46 -10.39 -11.19
N GLN A 67 5.18 -11.35 -11.75
CA GLN A 67 4.78 -12.09 -12.95
C GLN A 67 5.04 -13.57 -12.80
N CYS A 68 4.23 -14.39 -13.44
CA CYS A 68 4.51 -15.79 -13.69
C CYS A 68 3.81 -16.28 -14.96
N TRP A 69 4.41 -17.28 -15.60
CA TRP A 69 3.77 -18.10 -16.61
C TRP A 69 3.18 -19.35 -15.96
N VAL A 70 1.99 -19.75 -16.43
CA VAL A 70 1.25 -20.87 -15.87
C VAL A 70 0.63 -21.71 -16.99
N ARG A 71 0.69 -23.03 -16.82
CA ARG A 71 -0.09 -23.99 -17.61
C ARG A 71 -0.90 -24.87 -16.70
N ILE A 72 -2.18 -25.04 -17.00
CA ILE A 72 -3.08 -25.99 -16.37
C ILE A 72 -3.58 -26.95 -17.45
N SER A 73 -3.27 -28.25 -17.33
CA SER A 73 -3.57 -29.24 -18.36
C SER A 73 -4.97 -29.86 -18.28
N GLY A 74 -5.77 -29.46 -17.30
CA GLY A 74 -7.10 -30.01 -17.10
C GLY A 74 -8.10 -28.97 -16.60
N ALA A 75 -9.34 -29.41 -16.38
CA ALA A 75 -10.40 -28.53 -15.91
C ALA A 75 -10.14 -28.00 -14.50
N CYS A 76 -10.29 -26.70 -14.33
CA CYS A 76 -10.24 -26.04 -13.04
C CYS A 76 -11.52 -26.28 -12.22
N SER A 77 -11.40 -26.29 -10.90
CA SER A 77 -12.50 -26.41 -9.96
C SER A 77 -12.06 -25.91 -8.57
N ALA A 78 -12.94 -25.92 -7.58
CA ALA A 78 -12.58 -25.62 -6.19
C ALA A 78 -11.41 -26.47 -5.65
N TYR A 79 -11.18 -27.67 -6.24
CA TYR A 79 -10.12 -28.59 -5.86
C TYR A 79 -8.95 -28.65 -6.86
N ASN A 80 -9.01 -27.86 -7.93
CA ASN A 80 -7.98 -27.81 -8.96
C ASN A 80 -7.72 -26.37 -9.33
N GLN A 81 -6.75 -25.75 -8.67
CA GLN A 81 -6.42 -24.34 -8.80
C GLN A 81 -4.98 -24.07 -8.40
N MET A 82 -4.47 -22.95 -8.87
CA MET A 82 -3.20 -22.40 -8.46
C MET A 82 -3.39 -21.06 -7.77
N ARG A 83 -2.43 -20.72 -6.91
CA ARG A 83 -2.29 -19.37 -6.37
C ARG A 83 -0.85 -18.90 -6.50
N PHE A 84 -0.68 -17.70 -6.96
CA PHE A 84 0.57 -16.98 -6.83
C PHE A 84 0.41 -15.95 -5.70
N TYR A 85 0.96 -16.25 -4.55
CA TYR A 85 1.01 -15.31 -3.45
C TYR A 85 2.08 -14.26 -3.77
N ILE A 86 1.64 -13.03 -3.96
CA ILE A 86 2.50 -11.90 -4.29
C ILE A 86 3.10 -11.26 -3.02
N ALA A 87 2.41 -11.41 -1.89
CA ALA A 87 2.88 -10.97 -0.57
C ALA A 87 2.27 -11.88 0.50
N LEU A 88 3.09 -12.35 1.42
CA LEU A 88 2.71 -13.08 2.63
C LEU A 88 3.54 -12.57 3.82
N THR A 89 2.95 -12.50 4.99
CA THR A 89 3.65 -12.05 6.20
C THR A 89 4.50 -13.16 6.85
N SER A 90 4.28 -14.42 6.48
CA SER A 90 5.09 -15.55 6.96
C SER A 90 5.13 -16.69 5.94
N GLU A 91 5.97 -17.70 6.18
CA GLU A 91 6.07 -18.95 5.41
C GLU A 91 4.89 -19.88 5.71
N ASP A 92 3.68 -19.35 5.49
CA ASP A 92 2.42 -20.08 5.65
C ASP A 92 1.36 -19.53 4.69
N THR A 93 0.76 -20.38 3.87
CA THR A 93 -0.30 -20.01 2.91
C THR A 93 -1.60 -19.54 3.58
N HIS A 94 -1.71 -19.62 4.90
CA HIS A 94 -2.85 -19.09 5.68
C HIS A 94 -2.52 -17.76 6.37
N SER A 95 -1.26 -17.28 6.28
CA SER A 95 -0.87 -15.98 6.81
C SER A 95 -1.54 -14.84 6.05
N ASP A 96 -1.51 -13.66 6.62
CA ASP A 96 -2.03 -12.45 5.98
C ASP A 96 -1.23 -12.14 4.71
N GLY A 97 -1.90 -11.67 3.67
CA GLY A 97 -1.26 -11.35 2.42
C GLY A 97 -2.18 -11.21 1.23
N TYR A 98 -1.60 -11.22 0.03
CA TYR A 98 -2.30 -11.04 -1.24
C TYR A 98 -1.91 -12.14 -2.21
N TYR A 99 -2.88 -12.67 -2.93
CA TYR A 99 -2.61 -13.69 -3.94
C TYR A 99 -3.48 -13.55 -5.19
N VAL A 100 -2.92 -13.96 -6.32
CA VAL A 100 -3.69 -14.20 -7.54
C VAL A 100 -4.09 -15.66 -7.56
N GLN A 101 -5.40 -15.94 -7.59
CA GLN A 101 -5.93 -17.26 -7.89
C GLN A 101 -6.07 -17.44 -9.39
N ILE A 102 -5.62 -18.58 -9.90
CA ILE A 102 -5.70 -18.97 -11.30
C ILE A 102 -6.53 -20.26 -11.36
N GLY A 103 -7.69 -20.19 -12.02
CA GLY A 103 -8.66 -21.27 -12.05
C GLY A 103 -9.70 -21.18 -10.93
N GLY A 104 -9.89 -22.27 -10.18
CA GLY A 104 -10.93 -22.33 -9.16
C GLY A 104 -12.33 -22.58 -9.76
N VAL A 105 -13.38 -22.27 -8.99
CA VAL A 105 -14.79 -22.48 -9.39
C VAL A 105 -15.16 -21.62 -10.59
N ASN A 106 -14.75 -20.34 -10.56
CA ASN A 106 -15.09 -19.36 -11.58
C ASN A 106 -14.19 -19.46 -12.83
N LYS A 107 -13.14 -20.29 -12.78
CA LYS A 107 -12.22 -20.55 -13.91
C LYS A 107 -11.60 -19.29 -14.49
N ASN A 108 -11.23 -18.35 -13.64
CA ASN A 108 -10.70 -17.03 -13.98
C ASN A 108 -9.37 -16.74 -13.29
N VAL A 109 -8.86 -15.51 -13.50
CA VAL A 109 -7.72 -14.95 -12.79
C VAL A 109 -8.26 -13.86 -11.86
N THR A 110 -7.98 -13.97 -10.57
CA THR A 110 -8.66 -13.15 -9.55
C THR A 110 -7.65 -12.75 -8.47
N LEU A 111 -7.64 -11.48 -8.07
CA LEU A 111 -6.82 -10.99 -6.95
C LEU A 111 -7.63 -11.02 -5.66
N TYR A 112 -7.02 -11.54 -4.60
CA TYR A 112 -7.57 -11.61 -3.25
C TYR A 112 -6.67 -10.93 -2.22
N ASP A 113 -7.29 -10.33 -1.22
CA ASP A 113 -6.72 -10.02 0.10
C ASP A 113 -7.04 -11.19 1.05
N GLN A 114 -6.05 -11.67 1.78
CA GLN A 114 -6.22 -12.72 2.79
C GLN A 114 -5.84 -12.18 4.16
N LYS A 115 -6.79 -12.23 5.10
CA LYS A 115 -6.59 -11.83 6.50
C LYS A 115 -7.15 -12.86 7.45
N ASN A 116 -6.35 -13.30 8.42
CA ASN A 116 -6.74 -14.32 9.41
C ASN A 116 -7.34 -15.57 8.74
N GLY A 117 -6.76 -16.04 7.63
CA GLY A 117 -7.22 -17.19 6.86
C GLY A 117 -8.50 -16.97 6.05
N THR A 118 -9.07 -15.77 6.06
CA THR A 118 -10.26 -15.40 5.27
C THR A 118 -9.84 -14.59 4.05
N SER A 119 -10.35 -14.98 2.87
CA SER A 119 -10.04 -14.29 1.61
C SER A 119 -11.17 -13.38 1.17
N THR A 120 -10.83 -12.14 0.84
CA THR A 120 -11.73 -11.12 0.29
C THR A 120 -11.38 -10.87 -1.17
N LEU A 121 -12.37 -10.90 -2.05
CA LEU A 121 -12.22 -10.60 -3.47
C LEU A 121 -11.87 -9.13 -3.66
N LEU A 122 -10.82 -8.84 -4.43
CA LEU A 122 -10.40 -7.50 -4.78
C LEU A 122 -10.63 -7.17 -6.26
N ILE A 123 -10.14 -8.04 -7.16
CA ILE A 123 -10.27 -7.84 -8.60
C ILE A 123 -10.76 -9.15 -9.23
N GLU A 124 -11.86 -9.08 -10.00
CA GLU A 124 -12.38 -10.16 -10.83
C GLU A 124 -12.95 -9.60 -12.13
N HIS A 125 -12.62 -10.24 -13.25
CA HIS A 125 -13.26 -9.97 -14.52
C HIS A 125 -14.11 -11.20 -14.91
N PRO A 126 -15.43 -11.17 -14.72
CA PRO A 126 -16.27 -12.38 -14.69
C PRO A 126 -16.38 -13.15 -16.00
N ASP A 127 -16.11 -12.53 -17.15
CA ASP A 127 -16.37 -13.14 -18.46
C ASP A 127 -15.10 -13.52 -19.26
N ARG A 128 -13.91 -13.28 -18.68
CA ARG A 128 -12.67 -13.29 -19.45
C ARG A 128 -12.12 -14.69 -19.76
N ILE A 129 -12.19 -15.64 -18.81
CA ILE A 129 -11.46 -16.89 -18.93
C ILE A 129 -12.41 -18.10 -19.00
N LYS A 130 -13.22 -18.15 -20.03
CA LYS A 130 -13.97 -19.36 -20.39
C LYS A 130 -13.06 -20.54 -20.85
N SER A 131 -11.77 -20.26 -21.10
CA SER A 131 -10.82 -21.22 -21.68
C SER A 131 -10.17 -22.17 -20.66
N LEU A 132 -10.28 -21.94 -19.36
CA LEU A 132 -9.81 -22.91 -18.33
C LEU A 132 -10.72 -24.11 -18.17
N ASP A 133 -11.47 -24.48 -19.20
CA ASP A 133 -12.63 -25.37 -19.21
C ASP A 133 -12.33 -26.77 -19.74
N GLY A 134 -11.07 -27.19 -19.78
CA GLY A 134 -10.76 -28.60 -20.09
C GLY A 134 -9.76 -28.84 -21.22
N SER A 135 -9.34 -27.85 -21.96
CA SER A 135 -8.12 -27.86 -22.77
C SER A 135 -6.96 -27.26 -21.97
N ALA A 136 -5.73 -27.61 -22.33
CA ALA A 136 -4.56 -27.01 -21.68
C ALA A 136 -4.60 -25.48 -21.88
N SER A 137 -4.57 -24.75 -20.77
CA SER A 137 -4.54 -23.29 -20.79
C SER A 137 -3.13 -22.80 -20.48
N TYR A 138 -2.64 -21.90 -21.31
CA TYR A 138 -1.33 -21.26 -21.20
C TYR A 138 -1.55 -19.80 -20.97
N LEU A 139 -1.12 -19.30 -19.85
CA LEU A 139 -1.33 -17.88 -19.53
C LEU A 139 -0.16 -17.26 -18.76
N ASN A 140 0.04 -16.00 -19.01
CA ASN A 140 0.92 -15.14 -18.23
C ASN A 140 0.05 -14.29 -17.31
N VAL A 141 0.45 -14.15 -16.07
CA VAL A 141 -0.19 -13.33 -15.06
C VAL A 141 0.78 -12.25 -14.62
N ARG A 142 0.31 -11.03 -14.48
CA ARG A 142 1.08 -9.91 -13.96
C ARG A 142 0.24 -9.09 -13.00
N VAL A 143 0.83 -8.77 -11.86
CA VAL A 143 0.30 -7.78 -10.92
C VAL A 143 1.30 -6.64 -10.83
N THR A 144 0.83 -5.43 -10.81
CA THR A 144 1.63 -4.24 -10.50
C THR A 144 1.01 -3.51 -9.32
N ARG A 145 1.83 -2.90 -8.48
CA ARG A 145 1.42 -1.96 -7.45
C ARG A 145 2.30 -0.72 -7.53
N ASP A 146 1.67 0.43 -7.76
CA ASP A 146 2.41 1.69 -7.84
C ASP A 146 2.76 2.26 -6.45
N LYS A 147 3.48 3.38 -6.45
CA LYS A 147 3.88 4.08 -5.21
C LYS A 147 2.69 4.62 -4.40
N ASP A 148 1.56 4.82 -5.03
CA ASP A 148 0.36 5.40 -4.43
C ASP A 148 -0.61 4.31 -3.90
N GLY A 149 -0.27 3.01 -4.09
CA GLY A 149 -1.02 1.87 -3.56
C GLY A 149 -2.03 1.27 -4.53
N MET A 150 -2.04 1.64 -5.81
CA MET A 150 -2.96 1.08 -6.80
C MET A 150 -2.45 -0.26 -7.32
N PHE A 151 -3.14 -1.35 -6.97
CA PHE A 151 -2.96 -2.63 -7.62
C PHE A 151 -3.65 -2.66 -8.97
N ARG A 152 -2.99 -3.30 -9.97
CA ARG A 152 -3.56 -3.65 -11.25
C ARG A 152 -3.24 -5.11 -11.57
N LEU A 153 -4.25 -5.85 -11.98
CA LEU A 153 -4.13 -7.24 -12.40
C LEU A 153 -4.20 -7.33 -13.92
N PHE A 154 -3.28 -8.07 -14.51
CA PHE A 154 -3.24 -8.32 -15.95
C PHE A 154 -3.14 -9.82 -16.21
N SER A 155 -3.72 -10.26 -17.30
CA SER A 155 -3.48 -11.58 -17.87
C SER A 155 -3.18 -11.50 -19.37
N TRP A 156 -2.51 -12.53 -19.86
CA TRP A 156 -2.30 -12.75 -21.30
C TRP A 156 -2.46 -14.23 -21.57
N ILE A 157 -3.54 -14.59 -22.28
CA ILE A 157 -3.87 -15.97 -22.64
C ILE A 157 -3.24 -16.27 -24.02
N GLU A 158 -2.29 -17.20 -24.06
CA GLU A 158 -1.62 -17.59 -25.29
C GLU A 158 -2.61 -18.14 -26.33
N GLY A 159 -2.49 -17.68 -27.57
CA GLY A 159 -3.39 -18.06 -28.65
C GLY A 159 -4.73 -17.32 -28.67
N CYS A 160 -5.06 -16.53 -27.64
CA CYS A 160 -6.28 -15.71 -27.59
C CYS A 160 -5.96 -14.21 -27.61
N ASP A 161 -4.96 -13.79 -26.85
CA ASP A 161 -4.60 -12.39 -26.72
C ASP A 161 -3.36 -12.02 -27.55
N THR A 162 -3.31 -10.81 -28.03
CA THR A 162 -2.14 -10.24 -28.74
C THR A 162 -1.25 -9.41 -27.81
N THR A 163 -1.75 -9.05 -26.65
CA THR A 163 -1.05 -8.24 -25.62
C THR A 163 -1.66 -8.49 -24.24
N TRP A 164 -1.06 -7.93 -23.22
CA TRP A 164 -1.60 -7.92 -21.87
C TRP A 164 -2.97 -7.25 -21.82
N VAL A 165 -3.91 -7.88 -21.11
CA VAL A 165 -5.24 -7.35 -20.84
C VAL A 165 -5.36 -7.04 -19.36
N GLU A 166 -5.77 -5.82 -19.04
CA GLU A 166 -6.04 -5.41 -17.66
C GLU A 166 -7.36 -6.01 -17.19
N GLU A 167 -7.31 -6.83 -16.14
CA GLU A 167 -8.48 -7.45 -15.52
C GLU A 167 -9.19 -6.50 -14.54
N GLY A 168 -8.48 -5.51 -14.02
CA GLY A 168 -9.00 -4.48 -13.13
C GLY A 168 -7.94 -3.84 -12.26
N ALA A 169 -8.38 -2.86 -11.47
CA ALA A 169 -7.54 -2.12 -10.54
C ALA A 169 -8.26 -1.90 -9.20
N VAL A 170 -7.49 -1.84 -8.11
CA VAL A 170 -7.99 -1.57 -6.77
C VAL A 170 -6.93 -0.86 -5.94
N PHE A 171 -7.35 0.09 -5.12
CA PHE A 171 -6.48 0.76 -4.18
C PHE A 171 -6.36 -0.06 -2.88
N VAL A 172 -5.12 -0.25 -2.42
CA VAL A 172 -4.78 -0.87 -1.13
C VAL A 172 -3.71 -0.02 -0.45
N SER A 173 -4.02 0.52 0.72
CA SER A 173 -3.16 1.49 1.41
C SER A 173 -1.83 0.90 1.87
N MET A 174 -1.83 -0.33 2.40
CA MET A 174 -0.65 -0.96 2.96
C MET A 174 -0.56 -2.44 2.58
N VAL A 175 0.67 -2.91 2.32
CA VAL A 175 0.99 -4.32 2.04
C VAL A 175 2.22 -4.69 2.85
N GLU A 176 2.10 -5.67 3.72
CA GLU A 176 3.22 -6.30 4.40
C GLU A 176 3.64 -7.54 3.62
N SER A 177 4.95 -7.70 3.37
CA SER A 177 5.49 -8.84 2.65
C SER A 177 6.80 -9.31 3.28
N ALA A 178 6.90 -10.59 3.51
CA ALA A 178 8.12 -11.31 3.86
C ALA A 178 8.40 -12.45 2.88
N TYR A 179 7.36 -12.92 2.17
CA TYR A 179 7.45 -14.02 1.22
C TYR A 179 6.54 -13.80 0.01
N SER A 180 6.96 -14.33 -1.13
CA SER A 180 6.09 -14.72 -2.24
C SER A 180 5.98 -16.25 -2.26
N ALA A 181 4.88 -16.81 -2.77
CA ALA A 181 4.72 -18.26 -2.81
C ALA A 181 3.96 -18.75 -4.04
N LEU A 182 4.31 -19.97 -4.45
CA LEU A 182 3.61 -20.73 -5.48
C LEU A 182 2.83 -21.84 -4.79
N TYR A 183 1.52 -21.89 -5.00
CA TYR A 183 0.64 -22.84 -4.36
C TYR A 183 -0.18 -23.57 -5.41
N VAL A 184 -0.33 -24.87 -5.22
CA VAL A 184 -1.19 -25.75 -6.02
C VAL A 184 -2.12 -26.53 -5.11
N ARG A 185 -3.41 -26.49 -5.43
CA ARG A 185 -4.40 -27.41 -4.88
C ARG A 185 -4.87 -28.35 -5.98
N ASN A 186 -4.72 -29.64 -5.77
CA ASN A 186 -5.11 -30.65 -6.74
C ASN A 186 -6.01 -31.76 -6.15
N SER A 187 -6.93 -32.23 -6.95
CA SER A 187 -7.62 -33.51 -6.70
C SER A 187 -6.70 -34.68 -7.05
N LYS A 188 -7.03 -35.88 -6.56
CA LYS A 188 -6.24 -37.10 -6.76
C LYS A 188 -5.84 -37.37 -8.24
N THR A 189 -6.68 -37.00 -9.18
CA THR A 189 -6.47 -37.28 -10.62
C THR A 189 -5.78 -36.13 -11.37
N ARG A 190 -5.44 -35.03 -10.69
CA ARG A 190 -4.94 -33.80 -11.29
C ARG A 190 -3.58 -33.34 -10.73
N GLY A 191 -2.91 -34.17 -9.96
CA GLY A 191 -1.67 -33.80 -9.27
C GLY A 191 -0.45 -33.62 -10.17
N TYR A 192 -0.56 -33.81 -11.48
CA TYR A 192 0.49 -33.63 -12.49
C TYR A 192 0.12 -32.56 -13.53
N ASP A 193 -0.97 -31.85 -13.35
CA ASP A 193 -1.57 -30.97 -14.37
C ASP A 193 -1.14 -29.52 -14.28
N PHE A 194 -0.35 -29.14 -13.27
CA PHE A 194 0.01 -27.74 -13.00
C PHE A 194 1.49 -27.50 -13.29
N TYR A 195 1.76 -26.46 -14.07
CA TYR A 195 3.10 -26.07 -14.49
C TYR A 195 3.28 -24.56 -14.24
N ILE A 196 4.45 -24.18 -13.77
CA ILE A 196 4.82 -22.81 -13.46
C ILE A 196 6.20 -22.52 -14.07
N ASP A 197 6.38 -21.34 -14.58
CA ASP A 197 7.62 -20.91 -15.21
C ASP A 197 7.75 -19.38 -15.16
N ASN A 198 8.95 -18.86 -15.44
CA ASN A 198 9.22 -17.45 -15.62
C ASN A 198 8.64 -16.58 -14.48
N VAL A 199 8.88 -16.99 -13.24
CA VAL A 199 8.52 -16.17 -12.08
C VAL A 199 9.47 -14.98 -12.02
N TYR A 200 8.90 -13.78 -11.99
CA TYR A 200 9.64 -12.52 -11.90
C TYR A 200 9.01 -11.63 -10.85
N VAL A 201 9.82 -11.07 -9.99
CA VAL A 201 9.41 -10.15 -8.94
C VAL A 201 10.41 -9.01 -8.85
N ARG A 202 9.90 -7.79 -8.84
CA ARG A 202 10.70 -6.59 -8.52
C ARG A 202 9.86 -5.60 -7.74
N GLY A 203 10.51 -4.77 -6.99
CA GLY A 203 9.85 -3.68 -6.28
C GLY A 203 10.71 -3.14 -5.16
N ASP A 204 10.14 -2.24 -4.42
CA ASP A 204 10.73 -1.69 -3.22
C ASP A 204 10.13 -2.38 -2.01
N GLU A 205 10.95 -2.58 -0.98
CA GLU A 205 10.47 -2.94 0.35
C GLU A 205 9.55 -1.83 0.84
N GLN A 206 8.39 -2.19 1.35
CA GLN A 206 7.60 -1.23 2.08
C GLN A 206 8.38 -0.90 3.35
N GLN A 207 9.09 0.21 3.32
CA GLN A 207 9.58 0.78 4.58
C GLN A 207 8.36 0.92 5.46
N GLU A 208 8.43 0.37 6.68
CA GLU A 208 7.57 0.90 7.73
C GLU A 208 7.68 2.41 7.58
N MET A 209 6.57 3.06 7.28
CA MET A 209 6.49 4.51 7.37
C MET A 209 6.68 4.84 8.84
N ILE A 210 7.95 4.69 9.29
CA ILE A 210 8.38 5.20 10.57
C ILE A 210 8.11 6.69 10.45
N ASP A 211 7.01 7.08 11.04
CA ASP A 211 6.60 8.42 11.40
C ASP A 211 6.03 9.40 10.39
N THR A 212 5.84 9.08 9.10
CA THR A 212 5.04 10.00 8.27
C THR A 212 3.53 9.67 8.32
N GLU A 213 3.12 8.44 8.57
CA GLU A 213 1.70 8.12 8.74
C GLU A 213 1.27 8.33 10.19
N THR A 214 2.13 8.04 11.19
CA THR A 214 1.88 8.43 12.59
C THR A 214 1.87 9.96 12.75
N ALA A 215 2.63 10.70 11.93
CA ALA A 215 2.52 12.16 11.84
C ALA A 215 1.24 12.61 11.10
N ARG A 216 0.69 11.81 10.16
CA ARG A 216 -0.61 12.06 9.53
C ARG A 216 -1.80 11.49 10.31
N GLU A 217 -1.59 10.54 11.22
CA GLU A 217 -2.62 10.03 12.11
C GLU A 217 -2.99 11.00 13.23
N LYS A 218 -2.17 12.01 13.50
CA LYS A 218 -2.45 13.05 14.49
C LYS A 218 -2.35 14.43 13.87
N ALA A 219 -3.32 15.27 14.19
CA ALA A 219 -3.24 16.66 13.86
C ALA A 219 -1.98 17.28 14.51
N SER A 220 -1.25 18.11 13.78
CA SER A 220 -0.09 18.84 14.26
C SER A 220 -0.16 20.31 13.86
N VAL A 221 0.47 21.16 14.65
CA VAL A 221 0.57 22.59 14.40
C VAL A 221 1.95 23.09 14.82
N GLU A 222 2.58 23.87 13.96
CA GLU A 222 3.89 24.49 14.21
C GLU A 222 3.83 25.98 13.91
N LEU A 223 4.57 26.80 14.68
CA LEU A 223 4.74 28.22 14.40
C LEU A 223 5.87 28.46 13.40
N SER A 224 5.68 29.42 12.49
CA SER A 224 6.74 29.86 11.58
C SER A 224 7.86 30.61 12.31
N SER A 225 7.53 31.34 13.36
CA SER A 225 8.44 32.11 14.24
C SER A 225 7.79 32.31 15.60
N GLU A 226 8.57 32.58 16.65
CA GLU A 226 8.07 33.04 17.94
C GLU A 226 7.97 34.58 18.01
N ASN A 227 8.45 35.27 16.98
CA ASN A 227 8.45 36.71 16.88
C ASN A 227 7.62 37.19 15.68
N LEU A 228 6.98 38.33 15.85
CA LEU A 228 6.26 39.07 14.80
C LEU A 228 6.69 40.52 14.85
N SER A 229 7.16 41.07 13.72
CA SER A 229 7.60 42.47 13.56
C SER A 229 6.95 43.06 12.30
N PRO A 230 5.70 43.52 12.38
CA PRO A 230 4.92 43.95 11.20
C PRO A 230 5.32 45.38 10.77
N ASN A 231 6.59 45.58 10.44
CA ASN A 231 7.17 46.88 10.01
C ASN A 231 7.27 47.01 8.48
N HIS A 232 6.86 45.97 7.73
CA HIS A 232 6.85 45.86 6.27
C HIS A 232 8.25 45.89 5.63
N ASP A 233 9.26 45.35 6.33
CA ASP A 233 10.61 45.16 5.79
C ASP A 233 10.81 43.82 5.07
N GLY A 234 9.80 42.97 5.09
CA GLY A 234 9.79 41.62 4.49
C GLY A 234 10.31 40.52 5.42
N TRP A 235 10.59 40.81 6.68
CA TRP A 235 11.06 39.86 7.68
C TRP A 235 10.14 39.86 8.90
N GLU A 236 9.59 38.69 9.24
CA GLU A 236 8.66 38.50 10.37
C GLU A 236 7.40 39.41 10.34
N ASP A 237 6.99 39.89 9.16
CA ASP A 237 5.80 40.74 8.97
C ASP A 237 4.47 39.99 9.20
N GLU A 238 4.50 38.66 9.08
CA GLU A 238 3.38 37.78 9.38
C GLU A 238 3.86 36.58 10.22
N LEU A 239 3.08 36.20 11.20
CA LEU A 239 3.28 34.98 11.98
C LEU A 239 2.25 33.96 11.57
N CYS A 240 2.70 32.80 11.06
CA CYS A 240 1.85 31.74 10.55
C CYS A 240 1.93 30.48 11.39
N LEU A 241 0.76 29.87 11.66
CA LEU A 241 0.63 28.51 12.14
C LEU A 241 0.51 27.61 10.92
N GLN A 242 1.47 26.71 10.73
CA GLN A 242 1.39 25.64 9.75
C GLN A 242 0.71 24.43 10.40
N TYR A 243 -0.31 23.89 9.78
CA TYR A 243 -1.01 22.73 10.28
C TYR A 243 -1.00 21.58 9.28
N VAL A 244 -1.00 20.36 9.82
CA VAL A 244 -1.25 19.12 9.08
C VAL A 244 -2.31 18.32 9.85
N VAL A 245 -3.32 17.82 9.13
CA VAL A 245 -4.39 16.95 9.69
C VAL A 245 -4.52 15.70 8.84
N PRO A 246 -4.98 14.57 9.40
CA PRO A 246 -5.06 13.28 8.70
C PRO A 246 -5.87 13.31 7.40
N ASN A 247 -6.92 14.14 7.33
CA ASN A 247 -7.81 14.26 6.18
C ASN A 247 -8.51 15.63 6.15
N ASP A 248 -9.30 15.91 5.13
CA ASP A 248 -10.03 17.17 4.96
C ASP A 248 -11.32 17.27 5.81
N ASP A 249 -11.56 16.33 6.73
CA ASP A 249 -12.73 16.31 7.60
C ASP A 249 -12.52 17.08 8.93
N TYR A 250 -11.69 18.10 8.90
CA TYR A 250 -11.39 18.93 10.05
C TYR A 250 -11.96 20.35 9.97
N LEU A 251 -12.27 20.88 11.16
CA LEU A 251 -12.59 22.28 11.40
C LEU A 251 -11.49 22.93 12.21
N ALA A 252 -11.09 24.14 11.84
CA ALA A 252 -10.14 24.94 12.60
C ALA A 252 -10.85 26.13 13.28
N THR A 253 -10.46 26.36 14.52
CA THR A 253 -10.75 27.60 15.26
C THR A 253 -9.43 28.16 15.75
N CYS A 254 -9.09 29.39 15.37
CA CYS A 254 -7.85 30.05 15.74
C CYS A 254 -8.09 31.50 16.14
N ALA A 255 -7.49 31.90 17.25
CA ALA A 255 -7.64 33.25 17.78
C ALA A 255 -6.38 33.71 18.55
N VAL A 256 -6.16 35.01 18.54
CA VAL A 256 -5.07 35.70 19.26
C VAL A 256 -5.62 36.36 20.51
N TYR A 257 -4.92 36.20 21.60
CA TYR A 257 -5.26 36.78 22.91
C TYR A 257 -4.06 37.56 23.47
N THR A 258 -4.32 38.56 24.27
CA THR A 258 -3.28 39.14 25.12
C THR A 258 -2.82 38.13 26.18
N ALA A 259 -1.68 38.40 26.84
CA ALA A 259 -1.21 37.56 27.97
C ALA A 259 -2.24 37.47 29.11
N ASN A 260 -3.13 38.46 29.25
CA ASN A 260 -4.20 38.47 30.24
C ASN A 260 -5.50 37.80 29.77
N GLY A 261 -5.50 37.18 28.60
CA GLY A 261 -6.64 36.40 28.06
C GLY A 261 -7.72 37.24 27.37
N VAL A 262 -7.45 38.52 27.04
CA VAL A 262 -8.38 39.34 26.26
C VAL A 262 -8.25 38.98 24.79
N LEU A 263 -9.38 38.71 24.10
CA LEU A 263 -9.39 38.45 22.66
C LEU A 263 -8.93 39.67 21.87
N VAL A 264 -7.92 39.51 21.03
CA VAL A 264 -7.36 40.53 20.13
C VAL A 264 -7.93 40.37 18.71
N LYS A 265 -7.89 39.17 18.16
CA LYS A 265 -8.40 38.89 16.83
C LYS A 265 -8.81 37.44 16.69
N GLN A 266 -9.97 37.17 16.09
CA GLN A 266 -10.38 35.84 15.64
C GLN A 266 -9.85 35.64 14.23
N LEU A 267 -8.93 34.68 14.03
CA LEU A 267 -8.36 34.40 12.71
C LEU A 267 -9.28 33.46 11.90
N CYS A 268 -9.86 32.44 12.54
CA CYS A 268 -10.91 31.62 11.95
C CYS A 268 -11.78 31.02 13.05
N HIS A 269 -13.03 30.64 12.72
CA HIS A 269 -13.96 29.99 13.66
C HIS A 269 -14.72 28.87 12.97
N GLN A 270 -14.50 27.64 13.43
CA GLN A 270 -15.11 26.42 12.87
C GLN A 270 -15.05 26.36 11.33
N SER A 271 -13.96 26.82 10.75
CA SER A 271 -13.75 26.84 9.31
C SER A 271 -13.26 25.48 8.83
N SER A 272 -13.84 24.94 7.75
CA SER A 272 -13.32 23.74 7.10
C SER A 272 -11.92 24.00 6.54
N ILE A 273 -11.02 23.05 6.76
CA ILE A 273 -9.62 23.13 6.35
C ILE A 273 -9.24 21.92 5.51
N SER A 274 -8.26 22.10 4.63
CA SER A 274 -7.62 20.98 3.90
C SER A 274 -6.68 20.21 4.81
N SER A 275 -6.20 19.06 4.36
CA SER A 275 -5.26 18.19 5.10
C SER A 275 -3.95 18.88 5.50
N SER A 276 -3.59 19.98 4.85
CA SER A 276 -2.49 20.86 5.25
C SER A 276 -2.74 22.30 4.84
N GLY A 277 -2.14 23.24 5.57
CA GLY A 277 -2.27 24.67 5.26
C GLY A 277 -1.62 25.56 6.31
N LYS A 278 -1.90 26.85 6.21
CA LYS A 278 -1.43 27.86 7.17
C LYS A 278 -2.54 28.83 7.57
N ILE A 279 -2.49 29.32 8.80
CA ILE A 279 -3.33 30.40 9.35
C ILE A 279 -2.39 31.45 9.89
N CYS A 280 -2.47 32.66 9.36
CA CYS A 280 -1.50 33.71 9.66
C CYS A 280 -2.14 34.87 10.43
N TRP A 281 -1.34 35.52 11.28
CA TRP A 281 -1.64 36.76 11.96
C TRP A 281 -0.64 37.87 11.53
N ASP A 282 -1.19 38.98 11.12
CA ASP A 282 -0.49 40.17 10.60
C ASP A 282 -0.19 41.21 11.69
N GLY A 283 -0.31 40.89 12.94
CA GLY A 283 -0.11 41.82 14.05
C GLY A 283 -1.24 42.84 14.25
N THR A 284 -2.39 42.71 13.54
CA THR A 284 -3.52 43.61 13.73
C THR A 284 -4.57 43.08 14.69
N THR A 285 -5.34 43.99 15.29
CA THR A 285 -6.51 43.71 16.13
C THR A 285 -7.76 43.41 15.25
N ALA A 286 -8.88 43.07 15.86
CA ALA A 286 -10.16 42.93 15.17
C ALA A 286 -10.68 44.17 14.49
N SER A 287 -10.25 45.37 14.98
CA SER A 287 -10.59 46.68 14.35
C SER A 287 -9.67 47.06 13.18
N GLY A 288 -8.64 46.24 12.89
CA GLY A 288 -7.66 46.50 11.86
C GLY A 288 -6.49 47.46 12.29
N SER A 289 -6.47 47.87 13.54
CA SER A 289 -5.34 48.65 14.09
C SER A 289 -4.19 47.70 14.46
N THR A 290 -2.94 48.17 14.37
CA THR A 290 -1.80 47.43 14.87
C THR A 290 -1.96 47.15 16.37
N ALA A 291 -1.70 45.94 16.80
CA ALA A 291 -1.72 45.58 18.21
C ALA A 291 -0.51 46.18 18.95
N GLU A 292 -0.62 46.38 20.24
CA GLU A 292 0.46 46.93 21.07
C GLU A 292 1.65 45.96 21.17
N ILE A 293 2.87 46.48 21.27
CA ILE A 293 4.07 45.67 21.51
C ILE A 293 3.89 44.87 22.80
N GLY A 294 4.16 43.58 22.74
CA GLY A 294 4.01 42.73 23.91
C GLY A 294 3.92 41.24 23.59
N VAL A 295 3.60 40.45 24.62
CA VAL A 295 3.41 39.00 24.50
C VAL A 295 1.95 38.69 24.26
N TYR A 296 1.70 37.82 23.29
CA TYR A 296 0.39 37.34 22.91
C TYR A 296 0.33 35.78 22.99
N VAL A 297 -0.86 35.24 23.09
CA VAL A 297 -1.10 33.82 23.06
C VAL A 297 -1.98 33.49 21.85
N ILE A 298 -1.46 32.71 20.95
CA ILE A 298 -2.28 32.17 19.86
C ILE A 298 -2.86 30.83 20.32
N TYR A 299 -4.19 30.76 20.28
CA TYR A 299 -4.94 29.53 20.52
C TYR A 299 -5.40 28.95 19.20
N ILE A 300 -5.18 27.63 19.02
CA ILE A 300 -5.74 26.89 17.90
C ILE A 300 -6.41 25.62 18.41
N GLU A 301 -7.57 25.31 17.82
CA GLU A 301 -8.29 24.05 17.95
C GLU A 301 -8.55 23.47 16.57
N LEU A 302 -8.06 22.25 16.33
CA LEU A 302 -8.37 21.43 15.15
C LEU A 302 -9.25 20.30 15.58
N ARG A 303 -10.47 20.20 15.04
CA ARG A 303 -11.46 19.18 15.44
C ARG A 303 -11.93 18.40 14.21
N ASN A 304 -11.83 17.08 14.27
CA ASN A 304 -12.43 16.18 13.27
C ASN A 304 -13.97 16.19 13.40
N LYS A 305 -14.68 16.37 12.28
CA LYS A 305 -16.16 16.42 12.26
C LYS A 305 -16.80 15.08 12.56
N SER A 306 -16.17 13.99 12.12
CA SER A 306 -16.69 12.62 12.20
C SER A 306 -16.27 11.91 13.49
N THR A 307 -14.96 11.91 13.82
CA THR A 307 -14.45 11.20 15.02
C THR A 307 -14.51 12.04 16.29
N HIS A 308 -14.68 13.37 16.18
CA HIS A 308 -14.61 14.35 17.26
C HIS A 308 -13.25 14.48 17.95
N ASP A 309 -12.20 13.84 17.38
CA ASP A 309 -10.83 14.03 17.86
C ASP A 309 -10.46 15.50 17.75
N THR A 310 -9.77 15.99 18.78
CA THR A 310 -9.49 17.41 18.92
C THR A 310 -8.05 17.63 19.36
N LEU A 311 -7.28 18.41 18.58
CA LEU A 311 -6.01 18.99 18.98
C LEU A 311 -6.25 20.41 19.47
N ARG A 312 -5.72 20.77 20.64
CA ARG A 312 -5.72 22.14 21.17
C ARG A 312 -4.32 22.52 21.54
N GLN A 313 -3.88 23.67 21.05
CA GLN A 313 -2.56 24.24 21.40
C GLN A 313 -2.67 25.72 21.75
N ARG A 314 -1.75 26.16 22.60
CA ARG A 314 -1.53 27.55 22.96
C ARG A 314 -0.05 27.84 22.82
N MET A 315 0.27 28.84 22.06
CA MET A 315 1.65 29.22 21.73
C MET A 315 1.85 30.68 22.08
N ALA A 316 2.90 30.99 22.82
CA ALA A 316 3.27 32.33 23.15
C ALA A 316 4.07 32.92 22.01
N VAL A 317 3.78 34.17 21.64
CA VAL A 317 4.48 34.93 20.59
C VAL A 317 4.76 36.33 21.06
N SER A 318 5.84 36.92 20.60
CA SER A 318 6.22 38.30 20.89
C SER A 318 5.95 39.17 19.70
N LEU A 319 5.22 40.26 19.88
CA LEU A 319 5.07 41.31 18.87
C LEU A 319 6.05 42.43 19.22
N THR A 320 6.91 42.74 18.25
CA THR A 320 7.92 43.80 18.32
C THR A 320 7.73 44.82 17.16
N LEU A 321 8.52 45.86 17.08
CA LEU A 321 8.55 46.77 15.93
C LEU A 321 9.89 46.70 15.23
#